data_ad2a66ffd6fd3cc60bb00d7f3dce39a9
#
_entry.id   ad2a66ffd6fd3cc60bb00d7f3dce39a9
#
_cell.length_a   1.000
_cell.length_b   1.000
_cell.length_c   1.000
_cell.angle_alpha   90.00
_cell.angle_beta   90.00
_cell.angle_gamma   90.00
#
_symmetry.space_group_name_H-M   'P 1'
#
loop_
_entity.id
_entity.type
_entity.pdbx_description
1 polymer ?
#
loop_
_entity_poly.entity_id
_entity_poly.type
_entity_poly.pdbx_seq_one_letter_code
_entity_poly.pdbx_strand_id
1 'polypeptide(L)'
;NYLIIGGMPECVASWVNHKDPAAVSQIQRELVEIYENDFSKHNGKVNSGRILMVFRSIVSQLAKSNEKFIYGAVRQGGRARDFEEAIEWLVSAGMLNRIYNVSKMEHPLSAFDKLDQFKLFVFDTGLLKHMAGIDNSAILLKADYQFKGPLTENYVLQQLRGQFEVAPRY
;
A
#
# COMPACT_ATOMS: atom_id res chain seq x y z
N ASN A 1 3.44 8.18 16.58
CA ASN A 1 4.46 7.10 16.38
C ASN A 1 4.03 6.05 15.33
N TYR A 2 2.71 5.76 15.17
CA TYR A 2 2.24 4.71 14.27
C TYR A 2 2.65 4.94 12.79
N LEU A 3 2.61 6.18 12.30
CA LEU A 3 3.04 6.51 10.94
C LEU A 3 4.53 6.20 10.68
N ILE A 4 5.34 6.13 11.74
CA ILE A 4 6.77 5.79 11.64
C ILE A 4 6.97 4.27 11.72
N ILE A 5 6.32 3.64 12.68
CA ILE A 5 6.55 2.24 13.06
C ILE A 5 5.75 1.28 12.18
N GLY A 6 4.50 1.64 11.87
CA GLY A 6 3.53 0.72 11.29
C GLY A 6 2.99 -0.28 12.29
N GLY A 7 2.38 -1.33 11.78
CA GLY A 7 1.82 -2.44 12.56
C GLY A 7 2.58 -3.77 12.40
N MET A 8 3.72 -3.78 11.70
CA MET A 8 4.50 -5.00 11.54
C MET A 8 5.08 -5.46 12.88
N PRO A 9 4.87 -6.73 13.29
CA PRO A 9 5.24 -7.21 14.63
C PRO A 9 6.69 -6.96 14.99
N GLU A 10 7.62 -7.18 14.06
CA GLU A 10 9.04 -6.99 14.26
C GLU A 10 9.41 -5.51 14.45
N CYS A 11 8.77 -4.60 13.68
CA CYS A 11 8.94 -3.15 13.86
C CYS A 11 8.41 -2.69 15.22
N VAL A 12 7.25 -3.21 15.63
CA VAL A 12 6.66 -2.90 16.94
C VAL A 12 7.54 -3.41 18.07
N ALA A 13 8.03 -4.65 18.01
CA ALA A 13 8.92 -5.24 18.99
C ALA A 13 10.23 -4.43 19.13
N SER A 14 10.87 -4.08 18.01
CA SER A 14 12.07 -3.24 18.00
C SER A 14 11.82 -1.88 18.66
N TRP A 15 10.71 -1.24 18.32
CA TRP A 15 10.33 0.03 18.94
C TRP A 15 10.09 -0.06 20.44
N VAL A 16 9.40 -1.11 20.89
CA VAL A 16 9.15 -1.30 22.34
C VAL A 16 10.45 -1.44 23.11
N ASN A 17 11.41 -2.20 22.55
CA ASN A 17 12.65 -2.52 23.24
C ASN A 17 13.70 -1.41 23.16
N HIS A 18 13.79 -0.70 22.05
CA HIS A 18 14.93 0.19 21.79
C HIS A 18 14.52 1.66 21.63
N LYS A 19 13.26 1.97 21.31
CA LYS A 19 12.77 3.33 21.01
C LYS A 19 13.58 4.03 19.90
N ASP A 20 14.22 3.27 19.03
CA ASP A 20 15.08 3.76 17.97
C ASP A 20 14.36 3.75 16.60
N PRO A 21 14.05 4.93 16.02
CA PRO A 21 13.43 5.01 14.71
C PRO A 21 14.34 4.49 13.57
N ALA A 22 15.68 4.53 13.74
CA ALA A 22 16.61 4.05 12.72
C ALA A 22 16.58 2.52 12.65
N ALA A 23 16.57 1.83 13.81
CA ALA A 23 16.41 0.38 13.87
C ALA A 23 15.10 -0.08 13.22
N VAL A 24 13.98 0.63 13.47
CA VAL A 24 12.70 0.35 12.82
C VAL A 24 12.80 0.52 11.30
N SER A 25 13.43 1.58 10.81
CA SER A 25 13.60 1.81 9.37
C SER A 25 14.44 0.73 8.69
N GLN A 26 15.43 0.20 9.40
CA GLN A 26 16.24 -0.92 8.90
C GLN A 26 15.38 -2.18 8.72
N ILE A 27 14.56 -2.53 9.71
CA ILE A 27 13.64 -3.67 9.64
C ILE A 27 12.63 -3.47 8.51
N GLN A 28 12.06 -2.28 8.35
CA GLN A 28 11.13 -1.98 7.25
C GLN A 28 11.78 -2.20 5.89
N ARG A 29 13.05 -1.81 5.72
CA ARG A 29 13.83 -2.07 4.50
C ARG A 29 13.95 -3.55 4.23
N GLU A 30 14.40 -4.31 5.22
CA GLU A 30 14.60 -5.76 5.10
C GLU A 30 13.30 -6.48 4.75
N LEU A 31 12.18 -6.09 5.37
CA LEU A 31 10.86 -6.65 5.07
C LEU A 31 10.44 -6.38 3.62
N VAL A 32 10.61 -5.15 3.12
CA VAL A 32 10.27 -4.82 1.72
C VAL A 32 11.15 -5.62 0.76
N GLU A 33 12.45 -5.74 1.01
CA GLU A 33 13.38 -6.52 0.20
C GLU A 33 13.01 -8.03 0.20
N ILE A 34 12.62 -8.58 1.36
CA ILE A 34 12.16 -9.97 1.47
C ILE A 34 10.91 -10.19 0.62
N TYR A 35 9.90 -9.32 0.72
CA TYR A 35 8.67 -9.43 -0.07
C TYR A 35 8.95 -9.33 -1.56
N GLU A 36 9.76 -8.35 -2.01
CA GLU A 36 10.12 -8.21 -3.41
C GLU A 36 10.87 -9.44 -3.96
N ASN A 37 11.74 -10.05 -3.16
CA ASN A 37 12.44 -11.28 -3.51
C ASN A 37 11.48 -12.48 -3.58
N ASP A 38 10.51 -12.57 -2.68
CA ASP A 38 9.54 -13.67 -2.66
C ASP A 38 8.59 -13.62 -3.87
N PHE A 39 8.28 -12.44 -4.41
CA PHE A 39 7.50 -12.32 -5.64
C PHE A 39 8.14 -13.10 -6.80
N SER A 40 9.46 -13.20 -6.82
CA SER A 40 10.20 -13.89 -7.87
C SER A 40 10.20 -15.42 -7.75
N LYS A 41 9.96 -15.98 -6.56
CA LYS A 41 10.09 -17.40 -6.30
C LYS A 41 8.87 -18.24 -6.74
N HIS A 42 7.68 -17.65 -6.68
CA HIS A 42 6.42 -18.39 -6.76
C HIS A 42 5.61 -18.21 -8.04
N ASN A 43 5.95 -17.25 -8.93
CA ASN A 43 5.06 -16.81 -9.99
C ASN A 43 5.61 -16.91 -11.43
N GLY A 44 6.76 -17.58 -11.63
CA GLY A 44 7.43 -17.59 -12.93
C GLY A 44 7.96 -16.19 -13.34
N LYS A 45 8.96 -16.14 -14.23
CA LYS A 45 9.69 -14.89 -14.54
C LYS A 45 8.82 -13.74 -15.08
N VAL A 46 7.81 -14.03 -15.90
CA VAL A 46 6.98 -12.99 -16.53
C VAL A 46 6.02 -12.38 -15.51
N ASN A 47 5.35 -13.21 -14.71
CA ASN A 47 4.40 -12.75 -13.70
C ASN A 47 5.10 -12.02 -12.54
N SER A 48 6.23 -12.52 -12.09
CA SER A 48 7.05 -11.88 -11.05
C SER A 48 7.42 -10.43 -11.40
N GLY A 49 7.82 -10.18 -12.64
CA GLY A 49 8.13 -8.84 -13.11
C GLY A 49 6.91 -7.90 -13.08
N ARG A 50 5.72 -8.40 -13.44
CA ARG A 50 4.47 -7.62 -13.40
C ARG A 50 4.05 -7.32 -11.96
N ILE A 51 4.14 -8.30 -11.07
CA ILE A 51 3.84 -8.15 -9.63
C ILE A 51 4.74 -7.07 -9.02
N LEU A 52 6.05 -7.14 -9.28
CA LEU A 52 7.01 -6.17 -8.79
C LEU A 52 6.74 -4.75 -9.35
N MET A 53 6.42 -4.63 -10.65
CA MET A 53 6.05 -3.36 -11.26
C MET A 53 4.82 -2.74 -10.60
N VAL A 54 3.77 -3.53 -10.37
CA VAL A 54 2.55 -3.07 -9.69
C VAL A 54 2.89 -2.60 -8.28
N PHE A 55 3.56 -3.44 -7.48
CA PHE A 55 3.90 -3.13 -6.10
C PHE A 55 4.71 -1.84 -5.97
N ARG A 56 5.76 -1.69 -6.77
CA ARG A 56 6.59 -0.47 -6.78
C ARG A 56 5.86 0.78 -7.29
N SER A 57 4.84 0.62 -8.13
CA SER A 57 4.08 1.75 -8.67
C SER A 57 3.16 2.41 -7.64
N ILE A 58 2.81 1.73 -6.53
CA ILE A 58 1.83 2.19 -5.55
C ILE A 58 2.17 3.58 -5.01
N VAL A 59 3.42 3.83 -4.66
CA VAL A 59 3.87 5.13 -4.15
C VAL A 59 3.56 6.24 -5.15
N SER A 60 3.92 6.05 -6.43
CA SER A 60 3.68 7.04 -7.48
C SER A 60 2.19 7.21 -7.81
N GLN A 61 1.40 6.15 -7.69
CA GLN A 61 -0.05 6.17 -7.87
C GLN A 61 -0.73 7.01 -6.79
N LEU A 62 -0.36 6.78 -5.53
CA LEU A 62 -0.91 7.50 -4.38
C LEU A 62 -0.43 8.96 -4.34
N ALA A 63 0.83 9.23 -4.71
CA ALA A 63 1.38 10.60 -4.74
C ALA A 63 0.68 11.54 -5.72
N LYS A 64 0.15 11.01 -6.82
CA LYS A 64 -0.53 11.78 -7.85
C LYS A 64 -1.98 12.14 -7.52
N SER A 65 -2.49 11.75 -6.37
CA SER A 65 -3.88 11.97 -5.95
C SER A 65 -4.91 11.56 -7.00
N ASN A 66 -4.60 10.51 -7.77
CA ASN A 66 -5.50 9.98 -8.79
C ASN A 66 -6.78 9.45 -8.11
N GLU A 67 -7.91 9.69 -8.75
CA GLU A 67 -9.20 9.15 -8.29
C GLU A 67 -9.26 7.62 -8.38
N LYS A 68 -8.43 7.02 -9.25
CA LYS A 68 -8.36 5.57 -9.46
C LYS A 68 -6.96 5.11 -9.87
N PHE A 69 -6.73 3.81 -9.78
CA PHE A 69 -5.51 3.16 -10.27
C PHE A 69 -5.35 3.34 -11.78
N ILE A 70 -4.15 3.74 -12.21
CA ILE A 70 -3.83 4.02 -13.62
C ILE A 70 -2.81 3.01 -14.14
N TYR A 71 -3.23 2.07 -14.97
CA TYR A 71 -2.36 1.04 -15.55
C TYR A 71 -1.18 1.61 -16.34
N GLY A 72 -1.41 2.71 -17.06
CA GLY A 72 -0.36 3.43 -17.79
C GLY A 72 0.72 4.06 -16.90
N ALA A 73 0.47 4.24 -15.61
CA ALA A 73 1.46 4.72 -14.65
C ALA A 73 2.36 3.58 -14.10
N VAL A 74 1.95 2.31 -14.25
CA VAL A 74 2.81 1.15 -13.96
C VAL A 74 3.87 1.01 -15.04
N ARG A 75 3.44 1.09 -16.31
CA ARG A 75 4.29 1.06 -17.50
C ARG A 75 3.60 1.83 -18.64
N GLN A 76 4.34 2.63 -19.38
CA GLN A 76 3.80 3.33 -20.54
C GLN A 76 3.07 2.37 -21.50
N GLY A 77 1.83 2.70 -21.86
CA GLY A 77 0.97 1.85 -22.68
C GLY A 77 0.37 0.64 -21.96
N GLY A 78 0.58 0.49 -20.65
CA GLY A 78 0.03 -0.60 -19.85
C GLY A 78 -1.50 -0.57 -19.79
N ARG A 79 -2.12 -1.75 -19.86
CA ARG A 79 -3.58 -1.95 -19.83
C ARG A 79 -3.97 -2.94 -18.74
N ALA A 80 -5.25 -3.00 -18.37
CA ALA A 80 -5.78 -3.93 -17.36
C ALA A 80 -5.32 -5.37 -17.60
N ARG A 81 -5.44 -5.89 -18.82
CA ARG A 81 -5.02 -7.26 -19.19
C ARG A 81 -3.55 -7.58 -18.91
N ASP A 82 -2.71 -6.55 -18.77
CA ASP A 82 -1.27 -6.74 -18.53
C ASP A 82 -0.95 -6.91 -17.05
N PHE A 83 -1.80 -6.39 -16.14
CA PHE A 83 -1.49 -6.27 -14.72
C PHE A 83 -2.57 -6.80 -13.78
N GLU A 84 -3.79 -7.10 -14.25
CA GLU A 84 -4.91 -7.49 -13.39
C GLU A 84 -4.59 -8.77 -12.59
N GLU A 85 -3.98 -9.77 -13.21
CA GLU A 85 -3.55 -11.00 -12.56
C GLU A 85 -2.50 -10.73 -11.45
N ALA A 86 -1.58 -9.80 -11.71
CA ALA A 86 -0.58 -9.38 -10.73
C ALA A 86 -1.20 -8.63 -9.54
N ILE A 87 -2.21 -7.79 -9.81
CA ILE A 87 -2.95 -7.09 -8.76
C ILE A 87 -3.75 -8.09 -7.93
N GLU A 88 -4.47 -9.02 -8.55
CA GLU A 88 -5.22 -10.06 -7.85
C GLU A 88 -4.31 -10.91 -6.96
N TRP A 89 -3.14 -11.26 -7.46
CA TRP A 89 -2.15 -11.99 -6.65
C TRP A 89 -1.72 -11.19 -5.42
N LEU A 90 -1.35 -9.92 -5.58
CA LEU A 90 -0.93 -9.06 -4.46
C LEU A 90 -2.06 -8.84 -3.43
N VAL A 91 -3.30 -8.72 -3.89
CA VAL A 91 -4.47 -8.59 -3.02
C VAL A 91 -4.73 -9.90 -2.27
N SER A 92 -4.69 -11.04 -2.98
CA SER A 92 -4.90 -12.37 -2.38
C SER A 92 -3.80 -12.74 -1.38
N ALA A 93 -2.55 -12.31 -1.64
CA ALA A 93 -1.43 -12.46 -0.73
C ALA A 93 -1.50 -11.49 0.48
N GLY A 94 -2.50 -10.61 0.54
CA GLY A 94 -2.65 -9.62 1.60
C GLY A 94 -1.66 -8.45 1.56
N MET A 95 -0.89 -8.34 0.47
CA MET A 95 0.13 -7.28 0.32
C MET A 95 -0.47 -5.92 -0.05
N LEU A 96 -1.60 -5.94 -0.77
CA LEU A 96 -2.35 -4.76 -1.15
C LEU A 96 -3.83 -4.87 -0.76
N ASN A 97 -4.43 -3.73 -0.50
CA ASN A 97 -5.86 -3.58 -0.31
C ASN A 97 -6.46 -2.88 -1.53
N ARG A 98 -7.37 -3.55 -2.23
CA ARG A 98 -8.16 -2.95 -3.32
C ARG A 98 -9.42 -2.33 -2.75
N ILE A 99 -9.63 -1.05 -2.96
CA ILE A 99 -10.79 -0.28 -2.48
C ILE A 99 -11.52 0.31 -3.68
N TYR A 100 -12.78 -0.07 -3.84
CA TYR A 100 -13.61 0.36 -4.96
C TYR A 100 -14.27 1.71 -4.71
N ASN A 101 -14.45 2.47 -5.76
CA ASN A 101 -15.35 3.61 -5.80
C ASN A 101 -16.79 3.11 -5.88
N VAL A 102 -17.73 3.78 -5.20
CA VAL A 102 -19.15 3.45 -5.29
C VAL A 102 -19.92 4.51 -6.07
N SER A 103 -20.89 4.06 -6.85
CA SER A 103 -21.79 4.95 -7.60
C SER A 103 -22.87 5.58 -6.71
N LYS A 104 -23.20 4.92 -5.57
CA LYS A 104 -24.18 5.35 -4.58
C LYS A 104 -23.80 4.86 -3.19
N MET A 105 -24.17 5.64 -2.16
CA MET A 105 -24.01 5.26 -0.75
C MET A 105 -25.27 4.58 -0.21
N GLU A 106 -25.63 3.43 -0.78
CA GLU A 106 -26.79 2.63 -0.38
C GLU A 106 -26.34 1.21 -0.04
N HIS A 107 -27.06 0.54 0.87
CA HIS A 107 -26.75 -0.84 1.24
C HIS A 107 -27.44 -1.86 0.32
N PRO A 108 -26.78 -2.96 -0.05
CA PRO A 108 -25.36 -3.29 0.25
C PRO A 108 -24.39 -2.48 -0.64
N LEU A 109 -23.39 -1.86 -0.03
CA LEU A 109 -22.42 -1.03 -0.76
C LEU A 109 -21.76 -1.75 -1.95
N SER A 110 -21.50 -3.06 -1.80
CA SER A 110 -20.88 -3.87 -2.85
C SER A 110 -21.70 -3.96 -4.15
N ALA A 111 -23.01 -3.74 -4.09
CA ALA A 111 -23.87 -3.71 -5.28
C ALA A 111 -23.62 -2.47 -6.17
N PHE A 112 -22.97 -1.46 -5.61
CA PHE A 112 -22.70 -0.18 -6.28
C PHE A 112 -21.22 0.03 -6.59
N ASP A 113 -20.37 -1.01 -6.43
CA ASP A 113 -18.95 -0.96 -6.75
C ASP A 113 -18.75 -0.71 -8.25
N LYS A 114 -17.95 0.31 -8.57
CA LYS A 114 -17.47 0.56 -9.94
C LYS A 114 -16.19 -0.27 -10.14
N LEU A 115 -16.31 -1.42 -10.77
CA LEU A 115 -15.21 -2.38 -10.91
C LEU A 115 -13.99 -1.84 -11.69
N ASP A 116 -14.18 -0.81 -12.51
CA ASP A 116 -13.13 -0.12 -13.26
C ASP A 116 -12.51 1.09 -12.52
N GLN A 117 -12.99 1.35 -11.29
CA GLN A 117 -12.54 2.48 -10.46
C GLN A 117 -12.19 2.00 -9.07
N PHE A 118 -10.93 1.75 -8.85
CA PHE A 118 -10.40 1.33 -7.55
C PHE A 118 -9.06 2.00 -7.26
N LYS A 119 -8.73 2.11 -5.98
CA LYS A 119 -7.40 2.46 -5.49
C LYS A 119 -6.73 1.24 -4.87
N LEU A 120 -5.40 1.23 -4.87
CA LEU A 120 -4.59 0.22 -4.19
C LEU A 120 -3.81 0.88 -3.06
N PHE A 121 -3.87 0.26 -1.89
CA PHE A 121 -3.17 0.68 -0.69
C PHE A 121 -2.27 -0.43 -0.16
N VAL A 122 -1.14 -0.07 0.40
CA VAL A 122 -0.24 -1.04 1.06
C VAL A 122 -0.89 -1.51 2.36
N PHE A 123 -0.73 -2.77 2.69
CA PHE A 123 -1.30 -3.38 3.90
C PHE A 123 -0.77 -2.78 5.20
N ASP A 124 0.42 -2.17 5.20
CA ASP A 124 1.03 -1.52 6.36
C ASP A 124 1.52 -0.11 6.04
N THR A 125 1.16 0.84 6.91
CA THR A 125 1.50 2.26 6.74
C THR A 125 2.98 2.55 6.96
N GLY A 126 3.64 1.82 7.86
CA GLY A 126 5.08 1.96 8.09
C GLY A 126 5.91 1.50 6.88
N LEU A 127 5.48 0.41 6.22
CA LEU A 127 6.11 -0.04 4.98
C LEU A 127 5.87 0.94 3.84
N LEU A 128 4.63 1.48 3.69
CA LEU A 128 4.36 2.51 2.70
C LEU A 128 5.23 3.76 2.91
N LYS A 129 5.41 4.20 4.16
CA LYS A 129 6.31 5.30 4.52
C LYS A 129 7.73 5.01 4.04
N HIS A 130 8.23 3.81 4.32
CA HIS A 130 9.57 3.39 3.92
C HIS A 130 9.70 3.36 2.38
N MET A 131 8.75 2.73 1.68
CA MET A 131 8.72 2.67 0.20
C MET A 131 8.70 4.07 -0.44
N ALA A 132 8.03 5.04 0.20
CA ALA A 132 7.97 6.44 -0.24
C ALA A 132 9.25 7.24 0.08
N GLY A 133 10.23 6.65 0.76
CA GLY A 133 11.47 7.32 1.13
C GLY A 133 11.28 8.46 2.12
N ILE A 134 10.21 8.45 2.93
CA ILE A 134 9.92 9.52 3.88
C ILE A 134 10.79 9.35 5.11
N ASP A 135 11.60 10.38 5.39
CA ASP A 135 12.44 10.42 6.58
C ASP A 135 11.61 10.54 7.86
N ASN A 136 12.03 9.84 8.91
CA ASN A 136 11.36 9.88 10.21
C ASN A 136 11.32 11.28 10.81
N SER A 137 12.35 12.10 10.57
CA SER A 137 12.42 13.48 11.04
C SER A 137 11.29 14.35 10.48
N ALA A 138 10.89 14.15 9.21
CA ALA A 138 9.78 14.88 8.60
C ALA A 138 8.47 14.66 9.37
N ILE A 139 8.24 13.42 9.84
CA ILE A 139 7.05 13.08 10.63
C ILE A 139 7.17 13.61 12.06
N LEU A 140 8.34 13.44 12.70
CA LEU A 140 8.58 13.85 14.10
C LEU A 140 8.49 15.37 14.26
N LEU A 141 9.04 16.11 13.31
CA LEU A 141 9.01 17.59 13.30
C LEU A 141 7.69 18.16 12.79
N LYS A 142 6.73 17.31 12.43
CA LYS A 142 5.44 17.69 11.82
C LYS A 142 5.64 18.57 10.57
N ALA A 143 6.73 18.34 9.84
CA ALA A 143 7.01 19.06 8.61
C ALA A 143 5.90 18.81 7.58
N ASP A 144 5.68 19.76 6.70
CA ASP A 144 4.81 19.55 5.56
C ASP A 144 5.57 18.83 4.46
N TYR A 145 5.02 17.71 3.96
CA TYR A 145 5.59 16.93 2.87
C TYR A 145 4.47 16.42 1.96
N GLN A 146 4.75 16.38 0.67
CA GLN A 146 3.74 16.10 -0.36
C GLN A 146 3.00 14.76 -0.19
N PHE A 147 3.62 13.76 0.45
CA PHE A 147 3.05 12.43 0.63
C PHE A 147 2.22 12.28 1.92
N LYS A 148 2.01 13.35 2.69
CA LYS A 148 1.28 13.32 3.97
C LYS A 148 -0.17 12.85 3.81
N GLY A 149 -0.87 13.34 2.80
CA GLY A 149 -2.24 12.94 2.49
C GLY A 149 -2.35 11.44 2.20
N PRO A 150 -1.63 10.91 1.21
CA PRO A 150 -1.60 9.49 0.90
C PRO A 150 -1.24 8.58 2.07
N LEU A 151 -0.25 8.97 2.88
CA LEU A 151 0.13 8.20 4.06
C LEU A 151 -0.99 8.17 5.12
N THR A 152 -1.67 9.31 5.31
CA THR A 152 -2.82 9.40 6.22
C THR A 152 -4.01 8.59 5.71
N GLU A 153 -4.31 8.64 4.39
CA GLU A 153 -5.36 7.84 3.77
C GLU A 153 -5.12 6.34 3.96
N ASN A 154 -3.88 5.88 3.76
CA ASN A 154 -3.48 4.48 4.00
C ASN A 154 -3.65 4.10 5.49
N TYR A 155 -3.26 4.97 6.40
CA TYR A 155 -3.44 4.76 7.84
C TYR A 155 -4.91 4.64 8.24
N VAL A 156 -5.76 5.56 7.78
CA VAL A 156 -7.21 5.53 8.04
C VAL A 156 -7.81 4.23 7.53
N LEU A 157 -7.48 3.84 6.29
CA LEU A 157 -7.93 2.57 5.73
C LEU A 157 -7.53 1.37 6.58
N GLN A 158 -6.28 1.32 7.03
CA GLN A 158 -5.77 0.24 7.88
C GLN A 158 -6.55 0.17 9.21
N GLN A 159 -6.88 1.33 9.83
CA GLN A 159 -7.70 1.37 11.03
C GLN A 159 -9.15 0.90 10.78
N LEU A 160 -9.77 1.36 9.69
CA LEU A 160 -11.13 0.96 9.33
C LEU A 160 -11.22 -0.55 9.10
N ARG A 161 -10.27 -1.15 8.40
CA ARG A 161 -10.23 -2.61 8.19
C ARG A 161 -10.01 -3.41 9.46
N GLY A 162 -9.33 -2.86 10.44
CA GLY A 162 -9.13 -3.51 11.75
C GLY A 162 -10.35 -3.42 12.67
N GLN A 163 -11.26 -2.47 12.43
CA GLN A 163 -12.39 -2.21 13.31
C GLN A 163 -13.74 -2.68 12.73
N PHE A 164 -13.87 -2.74 11.42
CA PHE A 164 -15.13 -3.05 10.74
C PHE A 164 -15.01 -4.29 9.85
N GLU A 165 -16.04 -5.15 9.91
CA GLU A 165 -16.12 -6.34 9.04
C GLU A 165 -16.40 -5.98 7.57
N VAL A 166 -17.08 -4.84 7.34
CA VAL A 166 -17.41 -4.37 5.99
C VAL A 166 -16.19 -3.71 5.37
N ALA A 167 -15.80 -4.19 4.18
CA ALA A 167 -14.69 -3.60 3.44
C ALA A 167 -14.99 -2.13 3.10
N PRO A 168 -14.07 -1.18 3.40
CA PRO A 168 -14.24 0.23 3.06
C PRO A 168 -14.40 0.47 1.56
N ARG A 169 -15.11 1.58 1.20
CA ARG A 169 -15.27 2.12 -0.16
C ARG A 169 -14.95 3.61 -0.13
N TYR A 170 -14.84 4.23 -1.32
CA TYR A 170 -14.68 5.67 -1.44
C TYR A 170 -15.59 6.26 -2.51
#